data_4f1555acf35fe9c37489ae2826fad6c9
#
_entry.id   4f1555acf35fe9c37489ae2826fad6c9
#
_cell.length_a   1.000
_cell.length_b   1.000
_cell.length_c   1.000
_cell.angle_alpha   90.00
_cell.angle_beta   90.00
_cell.angle_gamma   90.00
#
_symmetry.space_group_name_H-M   'P 1'
#
loop_
_entity.id
_entity.type
_entity.pdbx_description
1 polymer ?
#
loop_
_entity_poly.entity_id
_entity_poly.type
_entity_poly.pdbx_seq_one_letter_code
_entity_poly.pdbx_strand_id
1 'polypeptide(L)'
;MAKLPPYTSTGEYIWHYTYRCICGLIFLFLILPILIVLPLSFNVEPYFSFTTGMLNFDPEAFSMRWYEDILRNGMAMPDAAFSWAWLSDTWNNGQWIRAIRNSFFIGICATLLSTALGTLAAIGLSRSEMPYRRLIMSILISPMIVPLVITAAGMFYFYSQVHLSQTYLGVIMAHAVLGTPFVIITVTATLVGFDKSLVRASQSLGAGALTTFRKVQMPLIIPGVISGGLFAFITSFDE
;
A
#
# COMPACT_ATOMS: atom_id res chain seq x y z
N MET A 1 11.72 -5.93 29.74
CA MET A 1 11.22 -4.58 30.07
C MET A 1 12.30 -3.88 30.88
N ALA A 2 12.78 -2.73 30.44
CA ALA A 2 13.80 -1.97 31.20
C ALA A 2 13.16 -1.47 32.51
N LYS A 3 13.78 -1.81 33.64
CA LYS A 3 13.38 -1.29 34.96
C LYS A 3 13.78 0.18 35.03
N LEU A 4 12.92 1.00 35.62
CA LEU A 4 13.25 2.39 35.87
C LEU A 4 14.48 2.48 36.77
N PRO A 5 15.37 3.46 36.56
CA PRO A 5 16.54 3.65 37.41
C PRO A 5 16.16 3.92 38.89
N PRO A 6 16.97 3.48 39.88
CA PRO A 6 16.65 3.64 41.30
C PRO A 6 16.47 5.08 41.78
N TYR A 7 16.97 6.05 41.01
CA TYR A 7 16.94 7.50 41.33
C TYR A 7 15.76 8.23 40.65
N THR A 8 14.78 7.48 40.08
CA THR A 8 13.60 8.05 39.42
C THR A 8 12.74 8.79 40.45
N SER A 9 12.38 10.03 40.16
CA SER A 9 11.44 10.80 40.98
C SER A 9 10.03 10.26 40.93
N THR A 10 9.22 10.54 41.94
CA THR A 10 7.78 10.08 41.96
C THR A 10 7.00 10.60 40.75
N GLY A 11 7.29 11.84 40.31
CA GLY A 11 6.64 12.41 39.11
C GLY A 11 6.99 11.67 37.83
N GLU A 12 8.27 11.31 37.64
CA GLU A 12 8.73 10.52 36.49
C GLU A 12 8.15 9.10 36.50
N TYR A 13 8.01 8.51 37.70
CA TYR A 13 7.39 7.20 37.86
C TYR A 13 5.92 7.23 37.45
N ILE A 14 5.14 8.19 37.96
CA ILE A 14 3.73 8.38 37.59
C ILE A 14 3.61 8.62 36.07
N TRP A 15 4.43 9.54 35.53
CA TRP A 15 4.42 9.86 34.11
C TRP A 15 4.73 8.65 33.23
N HIS A 16 5.71 7.83 33.63
CA HIS A 16 6.08 6.63 32.89
C HIS A 16 4.92 5.64 32.74
N TYR A 17 4.17 5.39 33.81
CA TYR A 17 3.02 4.47 33.75
C TYR A 17 1.81 5.11 33.06
N THR A 18 1.55 6.39 33.29
CA THR A 18 0.49 7.15 32.62
C THR A 18 0.72 7.17 31.11
N TYR A 19 1.93 7.48 30.67
CA TYR A 19 2.30 7.43 29.24
C TYR A 19 2.08 6.04 28.64
N ARG A 20 2.46 4.97 29.33
CA ARG A 20 2.22 3.61 28.87
C ARG A 20 0.74 3.26 28.78
N CYS A 21 -0.05 3.67 29.74
CA CYS A 21 -1.51 3.51 29.70
C CYS A 21 -2.10 4.24 28.50
N ILE A 22 -1.72 5.49 28.28
CA ILE A 22 -2.18 6.27 27.11
C ILE A 22 -1.79 5.56 25.82
N CYS A 23 -0.54 5.14 25.67
CA CYS A 23 -0.09 4.40 24.49
C CYS A 23 -0.89 3.09 24.32
N GLY A 24 -1.11 2.34 25.41
CA GLY A 24 -1.90 1.12 25.38
C GLY A 24 -3.34 1.35 24.95
N LEU A 25 -3.98 2.41 25.42
CA LEU A 25 -5.33 2.79 25.02
C LEU A 25 -5.39 3.21 23.53
N ILE A 26 -4.39 3.94 23.05
CA ILE A 26 -4.29 4.30 21.63
C ILE A 26 -4.14 3.05 20.77
N PHE A 27 -3.24 2.13 21.14
CA PHE A 27 -3.08 0.87 20.40
C PHE A 27 -4.35 0.02 20.44
N LEU A 28 -5.00 -0.08 21.61
CA LEU A 28 -6.26 -0.79 21.71
C LEU A 28 -7.33 -0.19 20.79
N PHE A 29 -7.46 1.13 20.79
CA PHE A 29 -8.40 1.84 19.91
C PHE A 29 -8.13 1.58 18.42
N LEU A 30 -6.86 1.54 18.01
CA LEU A 30 -6.47 1.28 16.62
C LEU A 30 -6.69 -0.19 16.21
N ILE A 31 -6.49 -1.13 17.14
CA ILE A 31 -6.60 -2.57 16.86
C ILE A 31 -8.05 -3.07 17.05
N LEU A 32 -8.83 -2.41 17.90
CA LEU A 32 -10.19 -2.83 18.25
C LEU A 32 -11.11 -3.07 17.04
N PRO A 33 -11.16 -2.22 15.99
CA PRO A 33 -11.98 -2.49 14.81
C PRO A 33 -11.60 -3.82 14.13
N ILE A 34 -10.32 -4.13 14.03
CA ILE A 34 -9.84 -5.39 13.43
C ILE A 34 -10.26 -6.58 14.29
N LEU A 35 -10.10 -6.47 15.62
CA LEU A 35 -10.51 -7.52 16.56
C LEU A 35 -12.03 -7.75 16.55
N ILE A 36 -12.83 -6.72 16.27
CA ILE A 36 -14.28 -6.83 16.15
C ILE A 36 -14.68 -7.52 14.83
N VAL A 37 -14.03 -7.18 13.73
CA VAL A 37 -14.33 -7.76 12.41
C VAL A 37 -14.05 -9.28 12.40
N LEU A 38 -13.03 -9.75 13.10
CA LEU A 38 -12.66 -11.16 13.14
C LEU A 38 -13.83 -12.08 13.59
N PRO A 39 -14.46 -11.93 14.77
CA PRO A 39 -15.61 -12.75 15.14
C PRO A 39 -16.82 -12.49 14.23
N LEU A 40 -17.05 -11.25 13.79
CA LEU A 40 -18.16 -10.93 12.88
C LEU A 40 -18.04 -11.63 11.52
N SER A 41 -16.83 -11.94 11.06
CA SER A 41 -16.63 -12.69 9.81
C SER A 41 -17.18 -14.12 9.86
N PHE A 42 -17.44 -14.65 11.04
CA PHE A 42 -18.06 -15.97 11.24
C PHE A 42 -19.57 -15.89 11.53
N ASN A 43 -20.20 -14.72 11.46
CA ASN A 43 -21.62 -14.59 11.74
C ASN A 43 -22.48 -15.33 10.69
N VAL A 44 -23.47 -16.07 11.13
CA VAL A 44 -24.46 -16.75 10.28
C VAL A 44 -25.43 -15.78 9.64
N GLU A 45 -25.70 -14.64 10.27
CA GLU A 45 -26.61 -13.62 9.79
C GLU A 45 -26.06 -12.86 8.58
N PRO A 46 -26.95 -12.31 7.71
CA PRO A 46 -26.52 -11.60 6.50
C PRO A 46 -25.83 -10.25 6.76
N TYR A 47 -25.89 -9.75 7.97
CA TYR A 47 -25.32 -8.45 8.35
C TYR A 47 -24.17 -8.60 9.34
N PHE A 48 -23.17 -7.70 9.23
CA PHE A 48 -22.07 -7.59 10.20
C PHE A 48 -22.57 -6.99 11.53
N SER A 49 -23.30 -7.78 12.30
CA SER A 49 -23.82 -7.41 13.62
C SER A 49 -23.58 -8.52 14.63
N PHE A 50 -23.33 -8.14 15.88
CA PHE A 50 -23.30 -9.12 16.96
C PHE A 50 -24.72 -9.58 17.26
N THR A 51 -24.97 -10.87 17.10
CA THR A 51 -26.21 -11.51 17.49
C THR A 51 -26.14 -11.97 18.94
N THR A 52 -27.31 -12.16 19.59
CA THR A 52 -27.38 -12.68 20.96
C THR A 52 -26.74 -14.07 21.06
N GLY A 53 -26.88 -14.89 20.01
CA GLY A 53 -26.24 -16.21 19.93
C GLY A 53 -24.71 -16.12 19.92
N MET A 54 -24.14 -15.18 19.16
CA MET A 54 -22.67 -14.97 19.16
C MET A 54 -22.15 -14.53 20.54
N LEU A 55 -22.88 -13.66 21.24
CA LEU A 55 -22.52 -13.21 22.58
C LEU A 55 -22.60 -14.33 23.62
N ASN A 56 -23.50 -15.29 23.43
CA ASN A 56 -23.67 -16.47 24.27
C ASN A 56 -22.79 -17.64 23.82
N PHE A 57 -21.94 -17.47 22.78
CA PHE A 57 -21.11 -18.52 22.17
C PHE A 57 -21.92 -19.74 21.70
N ASP A 58 -23.16 -19.49 21.19
CA ASP A 58 -23.98 -20.52 20.61
C ASP A 58 -23.36 -21.00 19.28
N PRO A 59 -23.07 -22.30 19.10
CA PRO A 59 -22.46 -22.84 17.90
C PRO A 59 -23.27 -22.55 16.62
N GLU A 60 -24.59 -22.46 16.70
CA GLU A 60 -25.47 -22.18 15.56
C GLU A 60 -25.37 -20.74 15.05
N ALA A 61 -24.81 -19.82 15.85
CA ALA A 61 -24.59 -18.43 15.46
C ALA A 61 -23.33 -18.23 14.60
N PHE A 62 -22.50 -19.28 14.47
CA PHE A 62 -21.24 -19.21 13.73
C PHE A 62 -21.33 -20.03 12.44
N SER A 63 -20.82 -19.46 11.35
CA SER A 63 -20.83 -20.07 10.02
C SER A 63 -19.61 -19.64 9.21
N MET A 64 -19.17 -20.50 8.30
CA MET A 64 -18.12 -20.22 7.31
C MET A 64 -18.69 -19.65 6.00
N ARG A 65 -19.97 -19.31 5.92
CA ARG A 65 -20.67 -18.92 4.70
C ARG A 65 -19.96 -17.80 3.91
N TRP A 66 -19.40 -16.82 4.59
CA TRP A 66 -18.71 -15.70 3.95
C TRP A 66 -17.42 -16.14 3.25
N TYR A 67 -16.70 -17.09 3.85
CA TYR A 67 -15.50 -17.68 3.24
C TYR A 67 -15.85 -18.60 2.08
N GLU A 68 -16.96 -19.33 2.18
CA GLU A 68 -17.48 -20.12 1.08
C GLU A 68 -17.96 -19.24 -0.08
N ASP A 69 -18.63 -18.12 0.20
CA ASP A 69 -19.05 -17.15 -0.81
C ASP A 69 -17.87 -16.57 -1.59
N ILE A 70 -16.75 -16.26 -0.92
CA ILE A 70 -15.52 -15.79 -1.61
C ILE A 70 -15.05 -16.81 -2.65
N LEU A 71 -15.20 -18.10 -2.37
CA LEU A 71 -14.74 -19.16 -3.27
C LEU A 71 -15.77 -19.52 -4.34
N ARG A 72 -17.05 -19.59 -3.95
CA ARG A 72 -18.11 -20.17 -4.78
C ARG A 72 -18.90 -19.17 -5.60
N ASN A 73 -18.92 -17.90 -5.20
CA ASN A 73 -19.70 -16.87 -5.88
C ASN A 73 -19.23 -16.67 -7.33
N GLY A 74 -20.17 -16.85 -8.26
CA GLY A 74 -19.91 -16.72 -9.70
C GLY A 74 -19.43 -18.00 -10.38
N MET A 75 -19.23 -19.10 -9.66
CA MET A 75 -18.89 -20.39 -10.22
C MET A 75 -20.05 -20.97 -11.04
N ALA A 76 -19.72 -21.75 -12.06
CA ALA A 76 -20.72 -22.51 -12.84
C ALA A 76 -21.23 -23.75 -12.09
N MET A 77 -20.39 -24.38 -11.25
CA MET A 77 -20.68 -25.57 -10.46
C MET A 77 -20.30 -25.40 -8.98
N PRO A 78 -20.98 -24.51 -8.23
CA PRO A 78 -20.58 -24.18 -6.86
C PRO A 78 -20.70 -25.37 -5.89
N ASP A 79 -21.65 -26.28 -6.11
CA ASP A 79 -21.94 -27.41 -5.23
C ASP A 79 -21.19 -28.71 -5.64
N ALA A 80 -20.35 -28.64 -6.67
CA ALA A 80 -19.56 -29.81 -7.07
C ALA A 80 -18.54 -30.17 -5.98
N ALA A 81 -18.21 -31.49 -5.89
CA ALA A 81 -17.16 -31.95 -4.98
C ALA A 81 -15.81 -31.31 -5.35
N PHE A 82 -15.00 -31.09 -4.32
CA PHE A 82 -13.66 -30.55 -4.48
C PHE A 82 -12.82 -31.43 -5.42
N SER A 83 -12.48 -30.87 -6.57
CA SER A 83 -11.77 -31.55 -7.65
C SER A 83 -10.95 -30.55 -8.45
N TRP A 84 -10.12 -31.05 -9.37
CA TRP A 84 -9.40 -30.17 -10.29
C TRP A 84 -10.33 -29.31 -11.15
N ALA A 85 -11.47 -29.88 -11.57
CA ALA A 85 -12.52 -29.15 -12.30
C ALA A 85 -13.11 -28.02 -11.44
N TRP A 86 -13.38 -28.28 -10.17
CA TRP A 86 -13.86 -27.27 -9.22
C TRP A 86 -12.85 -26.13 -9.05
N LEU A 87 -11.56 -26.42 -8.86
CA LEU A 87 -10.50 -25.41 -8.78
C LEU A 87 -10.39 -24.57 -10.05
N SER A 88 -10.51 -25.21 -11.21
CA SER A 88 -10.49 -24.53 -12.50
C SER A 88 -11.70 -23.61 -12.67
N ASP A 89 -12.89 -24.04 -12.22
CA ASP A 89 -14.11 -23.25 -12.25
C ASP A 89 -14.00 -22.03 -11.32
N THR A 90 -13.54 -22.23 -10.08
CA THR A 90 -13.25 -21.13 -9.13
C THR A 90 -12.32 -20.11 -9.73
N TRP A 91 -11.23 -20.57 -10.36
CA TRP A 91 -10.19 -19.67 -10.93
C TRP A 91 -10.72 -18.86 -12.13
N ASN A 92 -11.53 -19.46 -12.98
CA ASN A 92 -12.01 -18.85 -14.23
C ASN A 92 -13.29 -18.05 -14.05
N ASN A 93 -14.20 -18.53 -13.21
CA ASN A 93 -15.56 -17.99 -13.07
C ASN A 93 -15.80 -17.33 -11.72
N GLY A 94 -15.08 -17.73 -10.64
CA GLY A 94 -15.22 -17.15 -9.31
C GLY A 94 -15.08 -15.62 -9.34
N GLN A 95 -16.14 -14.91 -8.94
CA GLN A 95 -16.20 -13.45 -9.01
C GLN A 95 -15.15 -12.79 -8.12
N TRP A 96 -15.06 -13.21 -6.87
CA TRP A 96 -14.10 -12.68 -5.92
C TRP A 96 -12.65 -13.06 -6.25
N ILE A 97 -12.42 -14.29 -6.71
CA ILE A 97 -11.08 -14.74 -7.12
C ILE A 97 -10.59 -13.93 -8.32
N ARG A 98 -11.51 -13.64 -9.27
CA ARG A 98 -11.18 -12.77 -10.41
C ARG A 98 -10.87 -11.33 -9.96
N ALA A 99 -11.66 -10.79 -9.03
CA ALA A 99 -11.43 -9.45 -8.48
C ALA A 99 -10.07 -9.38 -7.77
N ILE A 100 -9.77 -10.35 -6.89
CA ILE A 100 -8.47 -10.44 -6.19
C ILE A 100 -7.31 -10.51 -7.19
N ARG A 101 -7.41 -11.39 -8.19
CA ARG A 101 -6.38 -11.54 -9.23
C ARG A 101 -6.16 -10.24 -10.02
N ASN A 102 -7.23 -9.54 -10.36
CA ASN A 102 -7.16 -8.27 -11.05
C ASN A 102 -6.50 -7.19 -10.18
N SER A 103 -6.86 -7.11 -8.89
CA SER A 103 -6.26 -6.17 -7.95
C SER A 103 -4.75 -6.39 -7.81
N PHE A 104 -4.32 -7.65 -7.66
CA PHE A 104 -2.88 -7.97 -7.63
C PHE A 104 -2.18 -7.62 -8.94
N PHE A 105 -2.76 -7.97 -10.08
CA PHE A 105 -2.17 -7.68 -11.38
C PHE A 105 -2.03 -6.17 -11.61
N ILE A 106 -3.09 -5.41 -11.39
CA ILE A 106 -3.09 -3.96 -11.53
C ILE A 106 -2.14 -3.33 -10.52
N GLY A 107 -2.23 -3.74 -9.24
CA GLY A 107 -1.38 -3.22 -8.17
C GLY A 107 0.11 -3.44 -8.44
N ILE A 108 0.52 -4.62 -8.87
CA ILE A 108 1.91 -4.92 -9.20
C ILE A 108 2.38 -4.08 -10.40
N CYS A 109 1.60 -4.03 -11.49
CA CYS A 109 1.96 -3.27 -12.68
C CYS A 109 2.04 -1.76 -12.39
N ALA A 110 1.05 -1.21 -11.67
CA ALA A 110 1.05 0.19 -11.26
C ALA A 110 2.22 0.53 -10.33
N THR A 111 2.53 -0.35 -9.38
CA THR A 111 3.67 -0.20 -8.48
C THR A 111 5.00 -0.18 -9.24
N LEU A 112 5.20 -1.10 -10.16
CA LEU A 112 6.43 -1.13 -10.98
C LEU A 112 6.59 0.15 -11.78
N LEU A 113 5.50 0.62 -12.40
CA LEU A 113 5.49 1.86 -13.18
C LEU A 113 5.75 3.08 -12.30
N SER A 114 5.03 3.20 -11.16
CA SER A 114 5.22 4.28 -10.18
C SER A 114 6.64 4.31 -9.64
N THR A 115 7.18 3.12 -9.29
CA THR A 115 8.52 2.99 -8.72
C THR A 115 9.58 3.41 -9.73
N ALA A 116 9.45 2.98 -10.99
CA ALA A 116 10.38 3.37 -12.04
C ALA A 116 10.32 4.91 -12.30
N LEU A 117 9.14 5.44 -12.57
CA LEU A 117 8.97 6.87 -12.89
C LEU A 117 9.29 7.77 -11.68
N GLY A 118 8.80 7.41 -10.49
CA GLY A 118 9.02 8.16 -9.26
C GLY A 118 10.49 8.19 -8.85
N THR A 119 11.21 7.07 -8.99
CA THR A 119 12.65 7.01 -8.70
C THR A 119 13.44 7.88 -9.68
N LEU A 120 13.15 7.80 -10.98
CA LEU A 120 13.79 8.67 -11.99
C LEU A 120 13.53 10.15 -11.72
N ALA A 121 12.29 10.51 -11.41
CA ALA A 121 11.91 11.87 -11.05
C ALA A 121 12.65 12.35 -9.78
N ALA A 122 12.70 11.53 -8.73
CA ALA A 122 13.40 11.86 -7.48
C ALA A 122 14.89 12.07 -7.70
N ILE A 123 15.56 11.23 -8.49
CA ILE A 123 16.98 11.40 -8.84
C ILE A 123 17.21 12.71 -9.60
N GLY A 124 16.34 13.03 -10.55
CA GLY A 124 16.39 14.31 -11.28
C GLY A 124 16.21 15.49 -10.33
N LEU A 125 15.17 15.46 -9.50
CA LEU A 125 14.83 16.50 -8.53
C LEU A 125 15.87 16.68 -7.41
N SER A 126 16.70 15.68 -7.13
CA SER A 126 17.77 15.78 -6.12
C SER A 126 19.00 16.57 -6.60
N ARG A 127 19.09 16.85 -7.90
CA ARG A 127 20.21 17.63 -8.47
C ARG A 127 20.05 19.11 -8.13
N SER A 128 21.13 19.74 -7.70
CA SER A 128 21.17 21.19 -7.36
C SER A 128 20.92 22.08 -8.58
N GLU A 129 21.32 21.59 -9.76
CA GLU A 129 21.29 22.32 -11.03
C GLU A 129 19.91 22.27 -11.71
N MET A 130 18.95 21.51 -11.16
CA MET A 130 17.63 21.36 -11.78
C MET A 130 16.82 22.66 -11.73
N PRO A 131 16.48 23.26 -12.89
CA PRO A 131 15.68 24.47 -12.93
C PRO A 131 14.24 24.18 -12.49
N TYR A 132 13.58 25.18 -11.92
CA TYR A 132 12.16 25.10 -11.50
C TYR A 132 11.82 23.90 -10.60
N ARG A 133 12.79 23.36 -9.86
CA ARG A 133 12.65 22.17 -9.01
C ARG A 133 11.40 22.20 -8.13
N ARG A 134 11.12 23.35 -7.48
CA ARG A 134 9.95 23.49 -6.59
C ARG A 134 8.64 23.35 -7.34
N LEU A 135 8.52 23.99 -8.51
CA LEU A 135 7.33 23.94 -9.33
C LEU A 135 7.08 22.51 -9.84
N ILE A 136 8.12 21.87 -10.39
CA ILE A 136 8.03 20.48 -10.87
C ILE A 136 7.63 19.54 -9.76
N MET A 137 8.23 19.67 -8.57
CA MET A 137 7.88 18.87 -7.40
C MET A 137 6.42 19.07 -7.00
N SER A 138 5.92 20.31 -6.99
CA SER A 138 4.51 20.60 -6.66
C SER A 138 3.55 19.98 -7.67
N ILE A 139 3.88 19.99 -8.96
CA ILE A 139 3.06 19.37 -10.01
C ILE A 139 3.05 17.84 -9.83
N LEU A 140 4.22 17.23 -9.59
CA LEU A 140 4.32 15.77 -9.46
C LEU A 140 3.64 15.23 -8.19
N ILE A 141 3.54 16.04 -7.14
CA ILE A 141 2.86 15.66 -5.89
C ILE A 141 1.36 16.03 -5.93
N SER A 142 0.93 16.88 -6.87
CA SER A 142 -0.45 17.36 -6.93
C SER A 142 -1.53 16.26 -6.93
N PRO A 143 -1.35 15.06 -7.54
CA PRO A 143 -2.35 14.01 -7.49
C PRO A 143 -2.68 13.53 -6.07
N MET A 144 -1.75 13.65 -5.14
CA MET A 144 -1.95 13.31 -3.73
C MET A 144 -2.73 14.38 -2.97
N ILE A 145 -2.73 15.64 -3.46
CA ILE A 145 -3.34 16.79 -2.78
C ILE A 145 -4.76 17.01 -3.30
N VAL A 146 -4.99 16.74 -4.58
CA VAL A 146 -6.32 16.89 -5.21
C VAL A 146 -7.26 15.81 -4.69
N PRO A 147 -8.52 16.16 -4.32
CA PRO A 147 -9.48 15.16 -3.91
C PRO A 147 -9.64 14.06 -4.95
N LEU A 148 -9.55 12.79 -4.52
CA LEU A 148 -9.54 11.62 -5.39
C LEU A 148 -10.70 11.60 -6.38
N VAL A 149 -11.92 11.95 -5.92
CA VAL A 149 -13.11 12.00 -6.78
C VAL A 149 -12.94 12.94 -7.97
N ILE A 150 -12.29 14.09 -7.76
CA ILE A 150 -12.02 15.07 -8.85
C ILE A 150 -11.01 14.50 -9.83
N THR A 151 -9.94 13.88 -9.32
CA THR A 151 -8.92 13.24 -10.13
C THR A 151 -9.52 12.09 -10.94
N ALA A 152 -10.33 11.23 -10.31
CA ALA A 152 -10.99 10.10 -10.96
C ALA A 152 -11.95 10.57 -12.06
N ALA A 153 -12.77 11.59 -11.81
CA ALA A 153 -13.66 12.16 -12.81
C ALA A 153 -12.88 12.75 -14.01
N GLY A 154 -11.83 13.51 -13.72
CA GLY A 154 -10.95 14.08 -14.78
C GLY A 154 -10.31 13.00 -15.63
N MET A 155 -9.76 11.96 -15.01
CA MET A 155 -9.18 10.81 -15.70
C MET A 155 -10.22 10.04 -16.51
N PHE A 156 -11.43 9.84 -15.98
CA PHE A 156 -12.51 9.18 -16.71
C PHE A 156 -12.85 9.91 -18.01
N TYR A 157 -13.06 11.23 -17.96
CA TYR A 157 -13.35 12.02 -19.15
C TYR A 157 -12.19 11.98 -20.16
N PHE A 158 -10.95 12.13 -19.70
CA PHE A 158 -9.78 12.06 -20.55
C PHE A 158 -9.62 10.68 -21.20
N TYR A 159 -9.72 9.61 -20.41
CA TYR A 159 -9.57 8.23 -20.91
C TYR A 159 -10.71 7.83 -21.84
N SER A 160 -11.92 8.37 -21.66
CA SER A 160 -13.03 8.14 -22.57
C SER A 160 -12.72 8.72 -23.97
N GLN A 161 -12.03 9.85 -24.06
CA GLN A 161 -11.64 10.46 -25.34
C GLN A 161 -10.54 9.66 -26.06
N VAL A 162 -9.61 9.07 -25.31
CA VAL A 162 -8.48 8.31 -25.86
C VAL A 162 -8.69 6.80 -25.86
N HIS A 163 -9.93 6.34 -25.63
CA HIS A 163 -10.32 4.92 -25.60
C HIS A 163 -9.55 4.06 -24.58
N LEU A 164 -9.11 4.64 -23.48
CA LEU A 164 -8.46 3.94 -22.35
C LEU A 164 -9.43 3.58 -21.22
N SER A 165 -10.67 4.09 -21.26
CA SER A 165 -11.71 3.73 -20.29
C SER A 165 -11.97 2.23 -20.29
N GLN A 166 -12.17 1.66 -19.10
CA GLN A 166 -12.46 0.24 -18.91
C GLN A 166 -11.37 -0.72 -19.43
N THR A 167 -10.14 -0.26 -19.57
CA THR A 167 -8.99 -1.08 -19.94
C THR A 167 -8.03 -1.25 -18.77
N TYR A 168 -7.34 -2.39 -18.73
CA TYR A 168 -6.27 -2.62 -17.73
C TYR A 168 -5.19 -1.54 -17.80
N LEU A 169 -4.82 -1.12 -19.01
CA LEU A 169 -3.81 -0.09 -19.20
C LEU A 169 -4.25 1.25 -18.60
N GLY A 170 -5.50 1.66 -18.83
CA GLY A 170 -6.04 2.89 -18.26
C GLY A 170 -6.03 2.87 -16.74
N VAL A 171 -6.47 1.76 -16.12
CA VAL A 171 -6.48 1.61 -14.66
C VAL A 171 -5.04 1.60 -14.12
N ILE A 172 -4.12 0.84 -14.72
CA ILE A 172 -2.71 0.79 -14.30
C ILE A 172 -2.08 2.19 -14.35
N MET A 173 -2.32 2.96 -15.42
CA MET A 173 -1.80 4.32 -15.54
C MET A 173 -2.41 5.25 -14.48
N ALA A 174 -3.71 5.16 -14.22
CA ALA A 174 -4.37 5.97 -13.19
C ALA A 174 -3.78 5.68 -11.81
N HIS A 175 -3.66 4.41 -11.43
CA HIS A 175 -3.07 4.00 -10.15
C HIS A 175 -1.57 4.37 -10.07
N ALA A 176 -0.84 4.30 -11.20
CA ALA A 176 0.55 4.73 -11.23
C ALA A 176 0.70 6.23 -10.98
N VAL A 177 -0.21 7.07 -11.50
CA VAL A 177 -0.21 8.51 -11.21
C VAL A 177 -0.44 8.78 -9.73
N LEU A 178 -1.34 8.04 -9.07
CA LEU A 178 -1.59 8.18 -7.63
C LEU A 178 -0.43 7.66 -6.76
N GLY A 179 0.23 6.58 -7.20
CA GLY A 179 1.35 5.98 -6.47
C GLY A 179 2.69 6.73 -6.63
N THR A 180 2.90 7.41 -7.75
CA THR A 180 4.17 8.09 -8.07
C THR A 180 4.61 9.12 -7.04
N PRO A 181 3.74 9.99 -6.46
CA PRO A 181 4.11 10.92 -5.40
C PRO A 181 4.77 10.28 -4.20
N PHE A 182 4.27 9.13 -3.75
CA PHE A 182 4.84 8.41 -2.61
C PHE A 182 6.28 7.98 -2.88
N VAL A 183 6.55 7.46 -4.07
CA VAL A 183 7.91 7.07 -4.47
C VAL A 183 8.83 8.30 -4.56
N ILE A 184 8.36 9.39 -5.15
CA ILE A 184 9.14 10.64 -5.24
C ILE A 184 9.53 11.14 -3.85
N ILE A 185 8.59 11.18 -2.92
CA ILE A 185 8.82 11.68 -1.56
C ILE A 185 9.83 10.80 -0.83
N THR A 186 9.61 9.48 -0.81
CA THR A 186 10.47 8.55 -0.07
C THR A 186 11.88 8.48 -0.63
N VAL A 187 12.03 8.40 -1.95
CA VAL A 187 13.35 8.37 -2.60
C VAL A 187 14.07 9.71 -2.46
N THR A 188 13.35 10.84 -2.59
CA THR A 188 13.95 12.17 -2.38
C THR A 188 14.41 12.33 -0.95
N ALA A 189 13.65 11.88 0.04
CA ALA A 189 14.06 11.91 1.46
C ALA A 189 15.35 11.11 1.69
N THR A 190 15.48 9.95 1.08
CA THR A 190 16.70 9.14 1.14
C THR A 190 17.87 9.83 0.47
N LEU A 191 17.65 10.51 -0.65
CA LEU A 191 18.67 11.25 -1.41
C LEU A 191 19.14 12.54 -0.69
N VAL A 192 18.29 13.16 0.13
CA VAL A 192 18.69 14.33 0.94
C VAL A 192 19.78 13.96 1.97
N GLY A 193 19.72 12.76 2.54
CA GLY A 193 20.74 12.23 3.46
C GLY A 193 21.99 11.64 2.77
N PHE A 194 22.01 11.63 1.42
CA PHE A 194 23.08 10.99 0.66
C PHE A 194 24.34 11.87 0.55
N ASP A 195 25.49 11.32 0.94
CA ASP A 195 26.78 12.00 0.78
C ASP A 195 27.25 11.96 -0.69
N LYS A 196 27.16 13.10 -1.37
CA LYS A 196 27.62 13.27 -2.75
C LYS A 196 29.13 13.01 -2.92
N SER A 197 29.93 12.99 -1.85
CA SER A 197 31.35 12.65 -1.91
C SER A 197 31.59 11.23 -2.42
N LEU A 198 30.69 10.29 -2.11
CA LEU A 198 30.76 8.90 -2.58
C LEU A 198 30.68 8.80 -4.11
N VAL A 199 29.86 9.64 -4.74
CA VAL A 199 29.76 9.72 -6.20
C VAL A 199 31.07 10.24 -6.79
N ARG A 200 31.60 11.32 -6.22
CA ARG A 200 32.88 11.90 -6.67
C ARG A 200 34.05 10.93 -6.48
N ALA A 201 34.09 10.24 -5.35
CA ALA A 201 35.12 9.22 -5.09
C ALA A 201 35.07 8.08 -6.11
N SER A 202 33.89 7.59 -6.44
CA SER A 202 33.75 6.51 -7.44
C SER A 202 34.20 6.97 -8.84
N GLN A 203 33.87 8.21 -9.20
CA GLN A 203 34.30 8.80 -10.48
C GLN A 203 35.84 9.01 -10.53
N SER A 204 36.43 9.43 -9.42
CA SER A 204 37.90 9.55 -9.30
C SER A 204 38.62 8.21 -9.41
N LEU A 205 37.95 7.11 -9.06
CA LEU A 205 38.44 5.73 -9.27
C LEU A 205 38.16 5.21 -10.71
N GLY A 206 37.73 6.07 -11.63
CA GLY A 206 37.50 5.70 -13.03
C GLY A 206 36.15 5.05 -13.30
N ALA A 207 35.22 5.02 -12.34
CA ALA A 207 33.92 4.46 -12.57
C ALA A 207 33.06 5.37 -13.49
N GLY A 208 32.51 4.82 -14.55
CA GLY A 208 31.56 5.51 -15.40
C GLY A 208 30.22 5.78 -14.69
N ALA A 209 29.40 6.68 -15.24
CA ALA A 209 28.12 7.11 -14.64
C ALA A 209 27.18 5.93 -14.29
N LEU A 210 27.03 4.96 -15.19
CA LEU A 210 26.19 3.79 -14.96
C LEU A 210 26.72 2.88 -13.83
N THR A 211 28.04 2.72 -13.75
CA THR A 211 28.68 1.93 -12.69
C THR A 211 28.51 2.61 -11.33
N THR A 212 28.72 3.92 -11.26
CA THR A 212 28.48 4.75 -10.07
C THR A 212 27.02 4.66 -9.63
N PHE A 213 26.08 4.78 -10.55
CA PHE A 213 24.66 4.66 -10.25
C PHE A 213 24.33 3.27 -9.66
N ARG A 214 24.70 2.19 -10.35
CA ARG A 214 24.34 0.82 -9.94
C ARG A 214 25.05 0.35 -8.66
N LYS A 215 26.35 0.71 -8.48
CA LYS A 215 27.16 0.20 -7.37
C LYS A 215 27.23 1.13 -6.15
N VAL A 216 26.94 2.43 -6.32
CA VAL A 216 27.03 3.41 -5.23
C VAL A 216 25.67 4.02 -4.92
N GLN A 217 25.00 4.63 -5.89
CA GLN A 217 23.74 5.34 -5.60
C GLN A 217 22.58 4.38 -5.35
N MET A 218 22.36 3.41 -6.23
CA MET A 218 21.22 2.49 -6.14
C MET A 218 21.14 1.74 -4.81
N PRO A 219 22.21 1.10 -4.29
CA PRO A 219 22.15 0.41 -3.01
C PRO A 219 21.75 1.30 -1.84
N LEU A 220 22.15 2.57 -1.87
CA LEU A 220 21.85 3.52 -0.81
C LEU A 220 20.41 4.08 -0.88
N ILE A 221 19.81 4.13 -2.08
CA ILE A 221 18.43 4.60 -2.25
C ILE A 221 17.40 3.47 -2.22
N ILE A 222 17.83 2.20 -2.33
CA ILE A 222 16.93 1.02 -2.31
C ILE A 222 15.92 1.06 -1.15
N PRO A 223 16.28 1.40 0.11
CA PRO A 223 15.29 1.47 1.18
C PRO A 223 14.16 2.47 0.88
N GLY A 224 14.48 3.63 0.32
CA GLY A 224 13.48 4.61 -0.12
C GLY A 224 12.64 4.13 -1.30
N VAL A 225 13.26 3.41 -2.25
CA VAL A 225 12.58 2.83 -3.41
C VAL A 225 11.59 1.74 -2.98
N ILE A 226 12.01 0.84 -2.08
CA ILE A 226 11.15 -0.22 -1.55
C ILE A 226 10.00 0.39 -0.76
N SER A 227 10.28 1.33 0.14
CA SER A 227 9.23 1.99 0.93
C SER A 227 8.22 2.72 0.04
N GLY A 228 8.70 3.48 -0.95
CA GLY A 228 7.83 4.16 -1.90
C GLY A 228 7.01 3.20 -2.75
N GLY A 229 7.61 2.10 -3.20
CA GLY A 229 6.92 1.05 -3.94
C GLY A 229 5.84 0.37 -3.10
N LEU A 230 6.11 0.09 -1.82
CA LEU A 230 5.10 -0.47 -0.91
C LEU A 230 3.92 0.50 -0.72
N PHE A 231 4.17 1.79 -0.53
CA PHE A 231 3.09 2.78 -0.45
C PHE A 231 2.30 2.87 -1.76
N ALA A 232 2.98 2.85 -2.91
CA ALA A 232 2.31 2.84 -4.21
C ALA A 232 1.44 1.59 -4.40
N PHE A 233 1.91 0.41 -3.94
CA PHE A 233 1.14 -0.83 -3.97
C PHE A 233 -0.09 -0.75 -3.06
N ILE A 234 0.08 -0.31 -1.81
CA ILE A 234 -1.03 -0.17 -0.85
C ILE A 234 -2.09 0.78 -1.42
N THR A 235 -1.67 1.95 -1.93
CA THR A 235 -2.60 2.91 -2.55
C THR A 235 -3.35 2.30 -3.72
N SER A 236 -2.66 1.58 -4.61
CA SER A 236 -3.30 0.93 -5.75
C SER A 236 -4.23 -0.22 -5.36
N PHE A 237 -3.97 -0.90 -4.26
CA PHE A 237 -4.74 -2.04 -3.79
C PHE A 237 -5.99 -1.62 -3.00
N ASP A 238 -5.95 -0.44 -2.40
CA ASP A 238 -7.05 0.14 -1.60
C ASP A 238 -8.10 0.85 -2.47
N GLU A 239 -7.73 1.25 -3.69
CA GLU A 239 -8.60 1.88 -4.69
C GLU A 239 -9.31 0.84 -5.58
#